data_19a9c9184b730aa21b58c9e77fcdcf86
#
_entry.id   19a9c9184b730aa21b58c9e77fcdcf86
#
_cell.length_a   1.000
_cell.length_b   1.000
_cell.length_c   1.000
_cell.angle_alpha   90.00
_cell.angle_beta   90.00
_cell.angle_gamma   90.00
#
_symmetry.space_group_name_H-M   'P 1'
#
loop_
_entity.id
_entity.type
_entity.pdbx_description
1 polymer ?
#
loop_
_entity_poly.entity_id
_entity_poly.type
_entity_poly.pdbx_seq_one_letter_code
_entity_poly.pdbx_strand_id
1 'polypeptide(L)'
;MTRKRTYQILLSDEDRKILNATIHNKKTCKMTIRRCQILLELDKNASQHLTQMQIAKTFGVSKSTVSNIVTAYVKGGIPAIIKINRNPRSNAKRKLDGRMEAELLRIACGPAPDGCFRWTLRLLEKQVRLEFDEPIGRETIGIALKK
;
A
#
# COMPACT_ATOMS: atom_id res chain seq x y z
N MET A 1 30.40 18.80 -10.37
CA MET A 1 30.60 17.38 -10.02
C MET A 1 29.43 16.53 -10.52
N THR A 2 29.63 15.70 -11.51
CA THR A 2 28.60 14.84 -12.08
C THR A 2 28.33 13.68 -11.10
N ARG A 3 27.13 13.63 -10.53
CA ARG A 3 26.71 12.57 -9.63
C ARG A 3 26.82 11.23 -10.36
N LYS A 4 27.70 10.31 -9.91
CA LYS A 4 27.85 8.96 -10.45
C LYS A 4 26.47 8.29 -10.55
N ARG A 5 26.13 7.75 -11.72
CA ARG A 5 24.95 6.88 -11.89
C ARG A 5 25.13 5.68 -10.97
N THR A 6 24.30 5.57 -9.95
CA THR A 6 24.51 4.65 -8.85
C THR A 6 24.24 3.19 -9.22
N TYR A 7 23.38 2.93 -10.22
CA TYR A 7 23.02 1.55 -10.60
C TYR A 7 22.77 1.42 -12.10
N GLN A 8 23.38 0.41 -12.74
CA GLN A 8 23.07 -0.06 -14.08
C GLN A 8 22.23 -1.33 -13.93
N ILE A 9 21.12 -1.43 -14.66
CA ILE A 9 20.28 -2.61 -14.66
C ILE A 9 20.71 -3.50 -15.81
N LEU A 10 21.03 -4.75 -15.48
CA LEU A 10 21.28 -5.84 -16.40
C LEU A 10 20.32 -6.95 -16.01
N LEU A 11 19.35 -7.23 -16.88
CA LEU A 11 18.38 -8.30 -16.69
C LEU A 11 18.89 -9.58 -17.35
N SER A 12 18.76 -10.70 -16.64
CA SER A 12 18.95 -12.03 -17.22
C SER A 12 17.77 -12.39 -18.13
N ASP A 13 17.95 -13.36 -19.02
CA ASP A 13 16.86 -13.85 -19.87
C ASP A 13 15.72 -14.47 -19.05
N GLU A 14 16.06 -15.07 -17.91
CA GLU A 14 15.07 -15.58 -16.94
C GLU A 14 14.26 -14.44 -16.31
N ASP A 15 14.92 -13.37 -15.87
CA ASP A 15 14.27 -12.19 -15.33
C ASP A 15 13.29 -11.58 -16.32
N ARG A 16 13.67 -11.45 -17.59
CA ARG A 16 12.82 -10.96 -18.67
C ARG A 16 11.59 -11.84 -18.88
N LYS A 17 11.76 -13.17 -18.87
CA LYS A 17 10.64 -14.11 -18.98
C LYS A 17 9.65 -13.93 -17.81
N ILE A 18 10.15 -13.83 -16.58
CA ILE A 18 9.32 -13.64 -15.40
C ILE A 18 8.56 -12.29 -15.45
N LEU A 19 9.24 -11.21 -15.83
CA LEU A 19 8.62 -9.89 -15.97
C LEU A 19 7.52 -9.90 -17.04
N ASN A 20 7.79 -10.47 -18.21
CA ASN A 20 6.82 -10.60 -19.30
C ASN A 20 5.62 -11.46 -18.88
N ALA A 21 5.85 -12.61 -18.24
CA ALA A 21 4.77 -13.45 -17.71
C ALA A 21 3.90 -12.68 -16.68
N THR A 22 4.52 -11.87 -15.83
CA THR A 22 3.82 -11.03 -14.84
C THR A 22 2.98 -9.95 -15.50
N ILE A 23 3.47 -9.32 -16.57
CA ILE A 23 2.74 -8.30 -17.35
C ILE A 23 1.49 -8.88 -18.01
N HIS A 24 1.58 -10.09 -18.57
CA HIS A 24 0.47 -10.75 -19.27
C HIS A 24 -0.53 -11.44 -18.34
N ASN A 25 -0.22 -11.56 -17.05
CA ASN A 25 -1.12 -12.18 -16.08
C ASN A 25 -2.28 -11.24 -15.72
N LYS A 26 -3.51 -11.64 -16.07
CA LYS A 26 -4.75 -10.87 -15.82
C LYS A 26 -5.01 -10.54 -14.35
N LYS A 27 -4.44 -11.29 -13.41
CA LYS A 27 -4.59 -11.07 -11.96
C LYS A 27 -3.60 -10.03 -11.41
N THR A 28 -2.63 -9.59 -12.20
CA THR A 28 -1.61 -8.64 -11.75
C THR A 28 -2.19 -7.23 -11.71
N CYS A 29 -1.92 -6.50 -10.62
CA CYS A 29 -2.40 -5.13 -10.50
C CYS A 29 -1.64 -4.17 -11.44
N LYS A 30 -2.31 -3.12 -11.90
CA LYS A 30 -1.77 -2.13 -12.85
C LYS A 30 -0.44 -1.50 -12.38
N MET A 31 -0.27 -1.31 -11.07
CA MET A 31 0.97 -0.78 -10.49
C MET A 31 2.16 -1.73 -10.69
N THR A 32 1.96 -3.03 -10.47
CA THR A 32 3.00 -4.04 -10.67
C THR A 32 3.36 -4.15 -12.15
N ILE A 33 2.37 -4.17 -13.03
CA ILE A 33 2.60 -4.19 -14.49
C ILE A 33 3.48 -3.00 -14.90
N ARG A 34 3.13 -1.79 -14.46
CA ARG A 34 3.91 -0.58 -14.76
C ARG A 34 5.35 -0.66 -14.24
N ARG A 35 5.57 -1.22 -13.04
CA ARG A 35 6.90 -1.43 -12.48
C ARG A 35 7.74 -2.40 -13.33
N CYS A 36 7.13 -3.50 -13.76
CA CYS A 36 7.78 -4.48 -14.63
C CYS A 36 8.15 -3.87 -15.99
N GLN A 37 7.25 -3.11 -16.61
CA GLN A 37 7.51 -2.41 -17.86
C GLN A 37 8.67 -1.39 -17.74
N ILE A 38 8.65 -0.56 -16.69
CA ILE A 38 9.73 0.41 -16.42
C ILE A 38 11.08 -0.31 -16.26
N LEU A 39 11.10 -1.48 -15.60
CA LEU A 39 12.33 -2.23 -15.38
C LEU A 39 12.88 -2.81 -16.68
N LEU A 40 12.01 -3.31 -17.58
CA LEU A 40 12.40 -3.80 -18.90
C LEU A 40 13.00 -2.70 -19.78
N GLU A 41 12.44 -1.49 -19.75
CA GLU A 41 12.95 -0.33 -20.49
C GLU A 41 14.29 0.22 -19.92
N LEU A 42 14.56 -0.05 -18.66
CA LEU A 42 15.83 0.33 -18.01
C LEU A 42 16.96 -0.66 -18.29
N ASP A 43 16.66 -1.81 -18.87
CA ASP A 43 17.66 -2.83 -19.17
C ASP A 43 18.67 -2.31 -20.19
N LYS A 44 19.95 -2.50 -19.89
CA LYS A 44 21.05 -2.06 -20.75
C LYS A 44 21.11 -2.83 -22.09
N ASN A 45 20.53 -4.03 -22.12
CA ASN A 45 20.43 -4.86 -23.33
C ASN A 45 19.14 -4.59 -24.13
N ALA A 46 18.31 -3.61 -23.72
CA ALA A 46 17.19 -3.17 -24.52
C ALA A 46 17.67 -2.42 -25.76
N SER A 47 16.89 -2.50 -26.84
CA SER A 47 17.23 -1.91 -28.15
C SER A 47 17.42 -0.39 -28.12
N GLN A 48 16.89 0.30 -27.11
CA GLN A 48 17.01 1.74 -26.92
C GLN A 48 17.45 2.06 -25.51
N HIS A 49 18.57 2.77 -25.37
CA HIS A 49 19.07 3.23 -24.06
C HIS A 49 18.37 4.51 -23.63
N LEU A 50 17.20 4.35 -23.02
CA LEU A 50 16.44 5.48 -22.49
C LEU A 50 17.00 5.91 -21.11
N THR A 51 17.04 7.23 -20.89
CA THR A 51 17.39 7.78 -19.58
C THR A 51 16.20 7.64 -18.61
N GLN A 52 16.47 7.60 -17.29
CA GLN A 52 15.41 7.56 -16.28
C GLN A 52 14.39 8.70 -16.42
N MET A 53 14.82 9.85 -16.94
CA MET A 53 13.93 11.00 -17.17
C MET A 53 13.02 10.76 -18.39
N GLN A 54 13.53 10.16 -19.46
CA GLN A 54 12.73 9.81 -20.63
C GLN A 54 11.70 8.74 -20.26
N ILE A 55 12.13 7.69 -19.56
CA ILE A 55 11.24 6.62 -19.06
C ILE A 55 10.15 7.20 -18.15
N ALA A 56 10.50 8.10 -17.23
CA ALA A 56 9.54 8.78 -16.38
C ALA A 56 8.47 9.53 -17.20
N LYS A 57 8.87 10.23 -18.26
CA LYS A 57 7.94 10.92 -19.19
C LYS A 57 7.06 9.93 -19.95
N THR A 58 7.65 8.86 -20.52
CA THR A 58 6.91 7.83 -21.29
C THR A 58 5.82 7.16 -20.46
N PHE A 59 6.13 6.81 -19.21
CA PHE A 59 5.18 6.14 -18.32
C PHE A 59 4.31 7.07 -17.48
N GLY A 60 4.47 8.39 -17.61
CA GLY A 60 3.70 9.37 -16.85
C GLY A 60 3.94 9.26 -15.33
N VAL A 61 5.18 8.99 -14.91
CA VAL A 61 5.58 8.86 -13.51
C VAL A 61 6.68 9.84 -13.15
N SER A 62 6.89 10.08 -11.86
CA SER A 62 7.99 10.93 -11.41
C SER A 62 9.36 10.22 -11.56
N LYS A 63 10.43 10.99 -11.74
CA LYS A 63 11.80 10.46 -11.75
C LYS A 63 12.14 9.70 -10.45
N SER A 64 11.62 10.17 -9.31
CA SER A 64 11.80 9.48 -8.02
C SER A 64 11.15 8.10 -8.00
N THR A 65 9.99 7.93 -8.66
CA THR A 65 9.35 6.62 -8.81
C THR A 65 10.25 5.65 -9.58
N VAL A 66 10.84 6.09 -10.70
CA VAL A 66 11.78 5.27 -11.47
C VAL A 66 13.01 4.92 -10.63
N SER A 67 13.60 5.89 -9.93
CA SER A 67 14.75 5.67 -9.03
C SER A 67 14.42 4.67 -7.90
N ASN A 68 13.22 4.73 -7.32
CA ASN A 68 12.77 3.78 -6.30
C ASN A 68 12.63 2.36 -6.85
N ILE A 69 12.15 2.20 -8.09
CA ILE A 69 12.08 0.89 -8.75
C ILE A 69 13.48 0.31 -8.95
N VAL A 70 14.43 1.11 -9.43
CA VAL A 70 15.84 0.72 -9.57
C VAL A 70 16.41 0.26 -8.24
N THR A 71 16.21 1.06 -7.19
CA THR A 71 16.72 0.74 -5.84
C THR A 71 16.07 -0.53 -5.29
N ALA A 72 14.77 -0.73 -5.51
CA ALA A 72 14.07 -1.93 -5.09
C ALA A 72 14.59 -3.19 -5.80
N TYR A 73 14.85 -3.10 -7.11
CA TYR A 73 15.44 -4.20 -7.88
C TYR A 73 16.85 -4.56 -7.38
N VAL A 74 17.70 -3.57 -7.18
CA VAL A 74 19.09 -3.79 -6.70
C VAL A 74 19.11 -4.42 -5.31
N LYS A 75 18.17 -4.06 -4.43
CA LYS A 75 18.10 -4.59 -3.06
C LYS A 75 17.46 -5.97 -2.95
N GLY A 76 16.47 -6.27 -3.76
CA GLY A 76 15.65 -7.47 -3.57
C GLY A 76 15.28 -8.20 -4.87
N GLY A 77 15.88 -7.84 -6.00
CA GLY A 77 15.65 -8.50 -7.29
C GLY A 77 14.20 -8.40 -7.79
N ILE A 78 13.82 -9.33 -8.65
CA ILE A 78 12.48 -9.45 -9.23
C ILE A 78 11.37 -9.57 -8.18
N PRO A 79 11.52 -10.35 -7.09
CA PRO A 79 10.50 -10.45 -6.06
C PRO A 79 10.11 -9.10 -5.44
N ALA A 80 11.06 -8.18 -5.28
CA ALA A 80 10.79 -6.85 -4.72
C ALA A 80 10.01 -5.94 -5.70
N ILE A 81 10.08 -6.22 -7.00
CA ILE A 81 9.31 -5.50 -8.02
C ILE A 81 7.87 -6.00 -8.10
N ILE A 82 7.69 -7.31 -8.05
CA ILE A 82 6.38 -7.97 -8.16
C ILE A 82 5.58 -7.79 -6.87
N LYS A 83 6.22 -7.94 -5.70
CA LYS A 83 5.57 -7.86 -4.40
C LYS A 83 5.43 -6.40 -3.96
N ILE A 84 4.21 -5.90 -3.93
CA ILE A 84 3.94 -4.58 -3.35
C ILE A 84 3.81 -4.77 -1.84
N ASN A 85 4.83 -4.36 -1.10
CA ASN A 85 4.74 -4.29 0.36
C ASN A 85 3.82 -3.12 0.73
N ARG A 86 2.56 -3.45 1.02
CA ARG A 86 1.67 -2.49 1.68
C ARG A 86 2.19 -2.26 3.09
N ASN A 87 2.30 -0.99 3.48
CA ASN A 87 2.62 -0.68 4.86
C ASN A 87 1.46 -1.18 5.76
N PRO A 88 1.65 -2.24 6.58
CA PRO A 88 0.59 -2.75 7.44
C PRO A 88 0.16 -1.74 8.51
N ARG A 89 1.01 -0.74 8.78
CA ARG A 89 0.75 0.35 9.73
C ARG A 89 0.15 1.60 9.09
N SER A 90 -0.28 1.53 7.83
CA SER A 90 -0.95 2.67 7.18
C SER A 90 -2.32 2.90 7.80
N ASN A 91 -2.43 3.95 8.59
CA ASN A 91 -3.67 4.40 9.23
C ASN A 91 -4.53 5.29 8.30
N ALA A 92 -4.09 5.53 7.07
CA ALA A 92 -4.74 6.46 6.13
C ALA A 92 -6.23 6.15 5.82
N LYS A 93 -6.73 4.96 6.18
CA LYS A 93 -8.14 4.55 6.02
C LYS A 93 -8.79 4.09 7.33
N ARG A 94 -8.12 4.25 8.47
CA ARG A 94 -8.74 3.93 9.74
C ARG A 94 -9.76 5.01 10.09
N LYS A 95 -11.01 4.61 10.27
CA LYS A 95 -12.07 5.47 10.79
C LYS A 95 -11.99 5.66 12.31
N LEU A 96 -11.33 4.72 13.00
CA LEU A 96 -11.02 4.80 14.42
C LEU A 96 -9.50 5.02 14.58
N ASP A 97 -9.12 6.13 15.19
CA ASP A 97 -7.75 6.33 15.67
C ASP A 97 -7.58 5.70 17.07
N GLY A 98 -6.34 5.70 17.59
CA GLY A 98 -6.06 5.09 18.89
C GLY A 98 -6.76 5.77 20.06
N ARG A 99 -7.08 7.06 19.93
CA ARG A 99 -7.80 7.84 20.94
C ARG A 99 -9.28 7.45 20.98
N MET A 100 -9.88 7.32 19.82
CA MET A 100 -11.27 6.85 19.67
C MET A 100 -11.43 5.38 20.08
N GLU A 101 -10.42 4.51 19.81
CA GLU A 101 -10.40 3.12 20.28
C GLU A 101 -10.40 3.06 21.82
N ALA A 102 -9.58 3.89 22.50
CA ALA A 102 -9.53 3.93 23.95
C ALA A 102 -10.85 4.40 24.57
N GLU A 103 -11.47 5.42 23.97
CA GLU A 103 -12.75 5.94 24.44
C GLU A 103 -13.90 4.94 24.21
N LEU A 104 -13.91 4.27 23.06
CA LEU A 104 -14.85 3.17 22.79
C LEU A 104 -14.74 2.06 23.85
N LEU A 105 -13.51 1.67 24.23
CA LEU A 105 -13.27 0.69 25.28
C LEU A 105 -13.78 1.20 26.64
N ARG A 106 -13.55 2.47 26.97
CA ARG A 106 -14.04 3.08 28.19
C ARG A 106 -15.57 3.00 28.28
N ILE A 107 -16.26 3.31 27.18
CA ILE A 107 -17.74 3.23 27.12
C ILE A 107 -18.18 1.76 27.25
N ALA A 108 -17.58 0.85 26.50
CA ALA A 108 -17.96 -0.55 26.48
C ALA A 108 -17.73 -1.28 27.82
N CYS A 109 -16.74 -0.85 28.61
CA CYS A 109 -16.45 -1.36 29.95
C CYS A 109 -17.27 -0.65 31.04
N GLY A 110 -17.93 0.46 30.72
CA GLY A 110 -18.82 1.18 31.64
C GLY A 110 -20.20 0.52 31.81
N PRO A 111 -21.03 1.05 32.73
CA PRO A 111 -22.38 0.57 32.90
C PRO A 111 -23.22 0.76 31.63
N ALA A 112 -24.10 -0.18 31.35
CA ALA A 112 -25.02 -0.06 30.22
C ALA A 112 -26.04 1.06 30.50
N PRO A 113 -26.63 1.68 29.48
CA PRO A 113 -27.68 2.71 29.66
C PRO A 113 -28.88 2.18 30.40
N ASP A 114 -29.62 3.08 31.05
CA ASP A 114 -30.82 2.75 31.81
C ASP A 114 -31.81 1.90 30.99
N GLY A 115 -32.24 0.82 31.58
CA GLY A 115 -33.15 -0.16 30.94
C GLY A 115 -32.44 -1.24 30.09
N CYS A 116 -31.11 -1.26 30.05
CA CYS A 116 -30.33 -2.29 29.31
C CYS A 116 -29.43 -3.07 30.26
N PHE A 117 -29.51 -4.41 30.22
CA PHE A 117 -28.65 -5.31 31.02
C PHE A 117 -27.19 -5.34 30.59
N ARG A 118 -26.93 -5.06 29.33
CA ARG A 118 -25.58 -5.12 28.73
C ARG A 118 -25.45 -4.25 27.50
N TRP A 119 -24.23 -3.88 27.17
CA TRP A 119 -23.92 -3.23 25.92
C TRP A 119 -24.17 -4.15 24.74
N THR A 120 -24.83 -3.65 23.71
CA THR A 120 -24.93 -4.25 22.40
C THR A 120 -24.22 -3.37 21.39
N LEU A 121 -23.76 -3.92 20.26
CA LEU A 121 -23.11 -3.13 19.20
C LEU A 121 -24.02 -1.99 18.68
N ARG A 122 -25.33 -2.16 18.76
CA ARG A 122 -26.32 -1.17 18.36
C ARG A 122 -26.39 0.01 19.35
N LEU A 123 -26.29 -0.28 20.64
CA LEU A 123 -26.25 0.74 21.69
C LEU A 123 -24.91 1.49 21.66
N LEU A 124 -23.80 0.77 21.49
CA LEU A 124 -22.49 1.38 21.35
C LEU A 124 -22.42 2.29 20.11
N GLU A 125 -23.00 1.90 18.98
CA GLU A 125 -23.07 2.74 17.78
C GLU A 125 -23.82 4.05 18.07
N LYS A 126 -24.95 4.00 18.79
CA LYS A 126 -25.69 5.20 19.17
C LYS A 126 -24.87 6.10 20.09
N GLN A 127 -24.25 5.54 21.12
CA GLN A 127 -23.46 6.29 22.10
C GLN A 127 -22.23 6.94 21.45
N VAL A 128 -21.51 6.18 20.62
CA VAL A 128 -20.33 6.65 19.89
C VAL A 128 -20.68 7.80 18.94
N ARG A 129 -21.85 7.76 18.28
CA ARG A 129 -22.32 8.86 17.41
C ARG A 129 -22.58 10.15 18.19
N LEU A 130 -23.01 10.03 19.44
CA LEU A 130 -23.26 11.19 20.29
C LEU A 130 -21.96 11.83 20.82
N GLU A 131 -20.93 11.01 21.05
CA GLU A 131 -19.68 11.48 21.64
C GLU A 131 -18.64 11.95 20.62
N PHE A 132 -18.62 11.35 19.41
CA PHE A 132 -17.54 11.59 18.45
C PHE A 132 -17.94 12.39 17.21
N ASP A 133 -19.17 12.76 17.04
CA ASP A 133 -19.65 13.52 15.87
C ASP A 133 -19.28 12.87 14.50
N GLU A 134 -18.73 11.63 14.51
CA GLU A 134 -18.35 10.87 13.34
C GLU A 134 -19.19 9.60 13.18
N PRO A 135 -19.65 9.28 11.95
CA PRO A 135 -20.46 8.08 11.70
C PRO A 135 -19.58 6.81 11.70
N ILE A 136 -19.39 6.22 12.87
CA ILE A 136 -18.70 4.93 13.03
C ILE A 136 -19.74 3.81 13.00
N GLY A 137 -19.62 2.90 12.02
CA GLY A 137 -20.56 1.81 11.87
C GLY A 137 -20.28 0.64 12.83
N ARG A 138 -21.32 -0.17 13.11
CA ARG A 138 -21.30 -1.34 14.01
C ARG A 138 -20.18 -2.33 13.71
N GLU A 139 -19.88 -2.58 12.43
CA GLU A 139 -18.80 -3.50 12.04
C GLU A 139 -17.43 -3.00 12.51
N THR A 140 -17.18 -1.70 12.35
CA THR A 140 -15.92 -1.08 12.78
C THR A 140 -15.76 -1.15 14.31
N ILE A 141 -16.85 -0.90 15.04
CA ILE A 141 -16.91 -1.07 16.50
C ILE A 141 -16.64 -2.52 16.89
N GLY A 142 -17.32 -3.48 16.24
CA GLY A 142 -17.14 -4.90 16.52
C GLY A 142 -15.72 -5.41 16.24
N ILE A 143 -15.05 -4.90 15.19
CA ILE A 143 -13.65 -5.22 14.89
C ILE A 143 -12.70 -4.62 15.94
N ALA A 144 -12.95 -3.41 16.39
CA ALA A 144 -12.14 -2.75 17.42
C ALA A 144 -12.21 -3.47 18.78
N LEU A 145 -13.37 -3.95 19.16
CA LEU A 145 -13.58 -4.68 20.42
C LEU A 145 -13.08 -6.13 20.40
N LYS A 146 -12.77 -6.70 19.24
CA LYS A 146 -12.24 -8.06 19.10
C LYS A 146 -10.70 -8.14 19.11
N LYS A 147 -10.02 -7.01 19.15
CA LYS A 147 -8.55 -6.94 19.25
C LYS A 147 -8.09 -7.16 20.69
#